data_823ee426145ea8d40f78311755d974a1
#
_entry.id   823ee426145ea8d40f78311755d974a1
#
_cell.length_a   1.000
_cell.length_b   1.000
_cell.length_c   1.000
_cell.angle_alpha   90.00
_cell.angle_beta   90.00
_cell.angle_gamma   90.00
#
_symmetry.space_group_name_H-M   'P 1'
#
loop_
_entity.id
_entity.type
_entity.pdbx_description
1 polymer ?
#
loop_
_entity_poly.entity_id
_entity_poly.type
_entity_poly.pdbx_seq_one_letter_code
_entity_poly.pdbx_strand_id
1 'polypeptide(L)'
;MGTLTDLLKKAPQSIKDKYKIKIREKAVERVKEKIIKHNKKIEDYSDKEMEAMIAEAESGLNEDVRTTVLTALLVGAGIEIIAGG
;
A
#
# COMPACT_ATOMS: atom_id res chain seq x y z
N MET A 1 18.72 -0.45 -12.14
CA MET A 1 18.05 0.08 -10.96
C MET A 1 16.70 -0.56 -10.76
N GLY A 2 16.45 -1.04 -9.56
CA GLY A 2 15.13 -1.60 -9.24
C GLY A 2 14.14 -0.50 -8.94
N THR A 3 13.33 -0.14 -9.92
CA THR A 3 12.19 0.74 -9.67
C THR A 3 11.01 -0.10 -9.20
N LEU A 4 10.01 0.54 -8.63
CA LEU A 4 8.77 -0.12 -8.25
C LEU A 4 8.15 -0.85 -9.43
N THR A 5 8.16 -0.22 -10.60
CA THR A 5 7.63 -0.81 -11.84
C THR A 5 8.36 -2.10 -12.21
N ASP A 6 9.69 -2.09 -12.12
CA ASP A 6 10.50 -3.27 -12.42
C ASP A 6 10.22 -4.41 -11.45
N LEU A 7 10.11 -4.10 -10.17
CA LEU A 7 9.79 -5.09 -9.14
C LEU A 7 8.40 -5.70 -9.38
N LEU A 8 7.42 -4.87 -9.75
CA LEU A 8 6.07 -5.35 -10.04
C LEU A 8 6.04 -6.26 -11.27
N LYS A 9 6.81 -5.94 -12.30
CA LYS A 9 6.91 -6.78 -13.50
C LYS A 9 7.48 -8.15 -13.20
N LYS A 10 8.43 -8.23 -12.27
CA LYS A 10 9.08 -9.49 -11.89
C LYS A 10 8.27 -10.29 -10.87
N ALA A 11 7.32 -9.66 -10.19
CA ALA A 11 6.56 -10.31 -9.14
C ALA A 11 5.52 -11.28 -9.71
N PRO A 12 5.34 -12.46 -9.07
CA PRO A 12 4.24 -13.34 -9.41
C PRO A 12 2.89 -12.68 -9.14
N GLN A 13 1.84 -13.16 -9.79
CA GLN A 13 0.50 -12.59 -9.63
C GLN A 13 0.04 -12.62 -8.17
N SER A 14 0.34 -13.69 -7.43
CA SER A 14 -0.01 -13.79 -6.01
C SER A 14 0.61 -12.67 -5.18
N ILE A 15 1.83 -12.28 -5.50
CA ILE A 15 2.52 -11.18 -4.81
C ILE A 15 1.89 -9.85 -5.21
N LYS A 16 1.54 -9.68 -6.48
CA LYS A 16 0.86 -8.46 -6.94
C LYS A 16 -0.47 -8.26 -6.23
N ASP A 17 -1.22 -9.33 -6.05
CA ASP A 17 -2.51 -9.29 -5.35
C ASP A 17 -2.32 -8.91 -3.88
N LYS A 18 -1.35 -9.52 -3.21
CA LYS A 18 -1.01 -9.19 -1.82
C LYS A 18 -0.52 -7.74 -1.70
N TYR A 19 0.24 -7.28 -2.68
CA TYR A 19 0.72 -5.90 -2.72
C TYR A 19 -0.45 -4.92 -2.73
N LYS A 20 -1.45 -5.16 -3.57
CA LYS A 20 -2.64 -4.30 -3.64
C LYS A 20 -3.38 -4.26 -2.30
N ILE A 21 -3.52 -5.42 -1.65
CA ILE A 21 -4.16 -5.52 -0.34
C ILE A 21 -3.38 -4.74 0.71
N LYS A 22 -2.06 -4.89 0.72
CA LYS A 22 -1.19 -4.20 1.69
C LYS A 22 -1.20 -2.67 1.49
N ILE A 23 -1.20 -2.22 0.25
CA ILE A 23 -1.30 -0.79 -0.07
C ILE A 23 -2.63 -0.24 0.44
N ARG A 24 -3.72 -0.96 0.23
CA ARG A 24 -5.02 -0.55 0.76
C ARG A 24 -5.03 -0.52 2.28
N GLU A 25 -4.42 -1.51 2.95
CA GLU A 25 -4.31 -1.53 4.40
C GLU A 25 -3.54 -0.30 4.92
N LYS A 26 -2.45 0.07 4.25
CA LYS A 26 -1.68 1.28 4.60
C LYS A 26 -2.54 2.53 4.45
N ALA A 27 -3.31 2.61 3.38
CA ALA A 27 -4.22 3.74 3.15
C ALA A 27 -5.30 3.81 4.23
N VAL A 28 -5.89 2.68 4.59
CA VAL A 28 -6.91 2.60 5.65
C VAL A 28 -6.33 3.08 6.99
N GLU A 29 -5.12 2.65 7.33
CA GLU A 29 -4.45 3.11 8.54
C GLU A 29 -4.29 4.62 8.57
N ARG A 30 -3.87 5.22 7.46
CA ARG A 30 -3.70 6.67 7.34
C ARG A 30 -5.03 7.40 7.48
N VAL A 31 -6.08 6.88 6.88
CA VAL A 31 -7.42 7.45 6.99
C VAL A 31 -7.89 7.42 8.43
N LYS A 32 -7.73 6.29 9.12
CA LYS A 32 -8.09 6.15 10.52
C LYS A 32 -7.35 7.15 11.41
N GLU A 33 -6.04 7.28 11.21
CA GLU A 33 -5.24 8.25 11.95
C GLU A 33 -5.72 9.68 11.73
N LYS A 34 -6.05 10.02 10.50
CA LYS A 34 -6.55 11.34 10.13
C LYS A 34 -7.89 11.62 10.81
N ILE A 35 -8.78 10.65 10.81
CA ILE A 35 -10.10 10.76 11.45
C ILE A 35 -9.93 11.01 12.95
N ILE A 36 -9.05 10.25 13.60
CA ILE A 36 -8.77 10.39 15.03
C ILE A 36 -8.18 11.77 15.32
N LYS A 37 -7.25 12.23 14.49
CA LYS A 37 -6.64 13.55 14.64
C LYS A 37 -7.65 14.69 14.60
N HIS A 38 -8.71 14.52 13.83
CA HIS A 38 -9.77 15.51 13.70
C HIS A 38 -10.89 15.33 14.74
N ASN A 39 -10.67 14.47 15.73
CA ASN A 39 -11.66 14.16 16.78
C ASN A 39 -12.99 13.65 16.23
N LYS A 40 -12.92 12.92 15.12
CA LYS A 40 -14.09 12.32 14.48
C LYS A 40 -14.08 10.81 14.64
N LYS A 41 -15.20 10.19 14.34
CA LYS A 41 -15.34 8.73 14.38
C LYS A 41 -15.54 8.20 12.97
N ILE A 42 -15.15 6.95 12.74
CA ILE A 42 -15.35 6.28 11.46
C ILE A 42 -16.84 6.31 11.07
N GLU A 43 -17.71 6.14 12.05
CA GLU A 43 -19.18 6.14 11.86
C GLU A 43 -19.74 7.47 11.37
N ASP A 44 -18.99 8.56 11.51
CA ASP A 44 -19.39 9.88 11.03
C ASP A 44 -19.33 10.00 9.50
N TYR A 45 -18.77 9.01 8.84
CA TYR A 45 -18.58 9.00 7.38
C TYR A 45 -19.40 7.89 6.73
N SER A 46 -19.95 8.18 5.56
CA SER A 46 -20.63 7.18 4.77
C SER A 46 -19.60 6.24 4.11
N ASP A 47 -20.07 5.09 3.62
CA ASP A 47 -19.20 4.14 2.91
C ASP A 47 -18.56 4.81 1.69
N LYS A 48 -19.29 5.63 0.97
CA LYS A 48 -18.78 6.37 -0.18
C LYS A 48 -17.68 7.34 0.22
N GLU A 49 -17.88 8.07 1.31
CA GLU A 49 -16.87 9.00 1.83
C GLU A 49 -15.61 8.26 2.26
N MET A 50 -15.76 7.15 2.95
CA MET A 50 -14.64 6.31 3.37
C MET A 50 -13.86 5.79 2.17
N GLU A 51 -14.57 5.28 1.15
CA GLU A 51 -13.92 4.77 -0.06
C GLU A 51 -13.14 5.88 -0.79
N ALA A 52 -13.72 7.08 -0.87
CA ALA A 52 -13.05 8.22 -1.48
C ALA A 52 -11.79 8.61 -0.70
N MET A 53 -11.87 8.63 0.63
CA MET A 53 -10.73 8.95 1.49
C MET A 53 -9.62 7.91 1.36
N ILE A 54 -9.99 6.63 1.30
CA ILE A 54 -9.03 5.53 1.14
C ILE A 54 -8.36 5.63 -0.23
N ALA A 55 -9.12 5.88 -1.29
CA ALA A 55 -8.57 6.03 -2.64
C ALA A 55 -7.58 7.20 -2.70
N GLU A 56 -7.92 8.32 -2.08
CA GLU A 56 -7.03 9.47 -1.99
C GLU A 56 -5.75 9.14 -1.22
N ALA A 57 -5.89 8.42 -0.10
CA ALA A 57 -4.74 8.00 0.70
C ALA A 57 -3.84 7.03 -0.07
N GLU A 58 -4.42 6.11 -0.84
CA GLU A 58 -3.64 5.22 -1.71
C GLU A 58 -2.82 6.02 -2.72
N SER A 59 -3.44 7.00 -3.35
CA SER A 59 -2.76 7.87 -4.32
C SER A 59 -1.66 8.69 -3.67
N GLY A 60 -1.82 9.03 -2.40
CA GLY A 60 -0.85 9.82 -1.65
C GLY A 60 0.34 9.02 -1.11
N LEU A 61 0.30 7.69 -1.20
CA LEU A 61 1.44 6.87 -0.78
C LEU A 61 2.61 7.07 -1.74
N ASN A 62 3.77 7.43 -1.21
CA ASN A 62 4.92 7.67 -2.05
C ASN A 62 5.57 6.36 -2.51
N GLU A 63 6.50 6.48 -3.47
CA GLU A 63 7.17 5.32 -4.05
C GLU A 63 7.97 4.55 -3.02
N ASP A 64 8.59 5.22 -2.05
CA ASP A 64 9.38 4.56 -1.01
C ASP A 64 8.53 3.60 -0.17
N VAL A 65 7.33 4.02 0.23
CA VAL A 65 6.41 3.17 0.99
C VAL A 65 5.98 1.98 0.14
N ARG A 66 5.64 2.22 -1.11
CA ARG A 66 5.21 1.17 -2.04
C ARG A 66 6.31 0.16 -2.30
N THR A 67 7.53 0.63 -2.51
CA THR A 67 8.70 -0.23 -2.72
C THR A 67 8.98 -1.06 -1.48
N THR A 68 8.92 -0.47 -0.31
CA THR A 68 9.15 -1.17 0.97
C THR A 68 8.13 -2.29 1.16
N VAL A 69 6.85 -2.03 0.90
CA VAL A 69 5.80 -3.04 1.01
C VAL A 69 6.05 -4.19 0.05
N LEU A 70 6.33 -3.88 -1.20
CA LEU A 70 6.55 -4.90 -2.22
C LEU A 70 7.80 -5.72 -1.91
N THR A 71 8.89 -5.08 -1.51
CA THR A 71 10.14 -5.76 -1.13
C THR A 71 9.91 -6.72 0.03
N ALA A 72 9.18 -6.28 1.05
CA ALA A 72 8.87 -7.13 2.20
C ALA A 72 8.05 -8.36 1.79
N LEU A 73 7.11 -8.21 0.88
CA LEU A 73 6.32 -9.32 0.37
C LEU A 73 7.16 -10.32 -0.44
N LEU A 74 8.06 -9.81 -1.26
CA LEU A 74 8.94 -10.64 -2.06
C LEU A 74 9.91 -11.43 -1.17
N VAL A 75 10.52 -10.77 -0.21
CA VAL A 75 11.43 -11.43 0.75
C VAL A 75 10.66 -12.45 1.58
N GLY A 76 9.47 -12.11 2.04
CA GLY A 76 8.62 -13.03 2.82
C GLY A 76 8.20 -14.26 2.04
N ALA A 77 8.11 -14.16 0.72
CA ALA A 77 7.79 -15.28 -0.16
C ALA A 77 9.02 -16.10 -0.58
N GLY A 78 10.20 -15.72 -0.10
CA GLY A 78 11.46 -16.41 -0.45
C GLY A 78 11.99 -16.05 -1.83
N ILE A 79 11.49 -14.98 -2.43
CA ILE A 79 11.96 -14.55 -3.75
C ILE A 79 13.16 -13.65 -3.58
N GLU A 80 14.28 -14.05 -4.17
CA GLU A 80 15.50 -13.25 -4.11
C GLU A 80 15.38 -11.97 -4.91
N ILE A 81 15.74 -10.87 -4.29
CA ILE A 81 15.86 -9.59 -4.95
C ILE A 81 17.35 -9.30 -5.05
N ILE A 82 17.86 -9.32 -6.27
CA ILE A 82 19.26 -9.01 -6.50
C ILE A 82 19.40 -7.50 -6.60
N ALA A 83 19.89 -6.89 -5.50
CA ALA A 83 20.11 -5.46 -5.46
C ALA A 83 21.18 -5.06 -6.46
N GLY A 84 20.90 -4.09 -7.30
CA GLY A 84 21.82 -3.58 -8.29
C GLY A 84 22.05 -4.50 -9.48
N GLY A 85 21.33 -5.62 -9.51
CA GLY A 85 21.41 -6.56 -10.63
C GLY A 85 20.54 -6.15 -11.77
#